data_bc78783be2c72dea8cd04c464b634a71
#
_entry.id   bc78783be2c72dea8cd04c464b634a71
#
_cell.length_a   1.000
_cell.length_b   1.000
_cell.length_c   1.000
_cell.angle_alpha   90.00
_cell.angle_beta   90.00
_cell.angle_gamma   90.00
#
_symmetry.space_group_name_H-M   'P 1'
#
loop_
_entity.id
_entity.type
_entity.pdbx_description
1 polymer ?
#
loop_
_entity_poly.entity_id
_entity_poly.type
_entity_poly.pdbx_seq_one_letter_code
_entity_poly.pdbx_strand_id
1 'polypeptide(L)'
;MKLPALPMLVTLLLCACGNTPPVPDWQMNAKGAMERAQDAYLSGNTRVEAAEFAKARSEVSSTGRTDLLARIELARCATRVASLVFEDCTGFSALAQDAPAPERAYAAYLAGRAQPLDAALLPQQHRAFAGVDGQPAPALKSVADPLARLVAAGVLLQTRRADPLTVDTAIDTASAQGWRRPLLAWLGVQAQRAEQAGDVAEAARIRRRMVLAGDGK
;
A
#
# COMPACT_ATOMS: atom_id res chain seq x y z
N MET A 1 -32.73 -35.18 64.83
CA MET A 1 -32.38 -35.05 63.41
C MET A 1 -31.70 -33.68 63.19
N LYS A 2 -30.39 -33.68 63.01
CA LYS A 2 -29.56 -32.42 62.78
C LYS A 2 -29.27 -32.29 61.28
N LEU A 3 -29.80 -31.24 60.64
CA LEU A 3 -29.42 -30.91 59.27
C LEU A 3 -28.02 -30.27 59.27
N PRO A 4 -27.12 -30.65 58.34
CA PRO A 4 -25.84 -29.93 58.15
C PRO A 4 -26.03 -28.69 57.27
N ALA A 5 -25.54 -27.56 57.76
CA ALA A 5 -25.47 -26.31 57.03
C ALA A 5 -24.39 -26.43 55.93
N LEU A 6 -24.79 -26.24 54.66
CA LEU A 6 -23.93 -26.20 53.50
C LEU A 6 -23.33 -24.80 53.35
N PRO A 7 -21.98 -24.59 53.32
CA PRO A 7 -21.41 -23.27 53.09
C PRO A 7 -21.53 -22.94 51.61
N MET A 8 -22.25 -21.86 51.31
CA MET A 8 -22.37 -21.26 49.98
C MET A 8 -21.04 -20.58 49.59
N LEU A 9 -20.26 -21.26 48.76
CA LEU A 9 -18.99 -20.72 48.21
C LEU A 9 -19.32 -19.68 47.15
N VAL A 10 -19.27 -18.40 47.52
CA VAL A 10 -19.39 -17.26 46.58
C VAL A 10 -18.09 -17.12 45.82
N THR A 11 -18.05 -17.59 44.55
CA THR A 11 -16.94 -17.41 43.65
C THR A 11 -17.01 -15.98 43.11
N LEU A 12 -16.14 -15.08 43.62
CA LEU A 12 -15.89 -13.75 43.04
C LEU A 12 -15.21 -13.95 41.67
N LEU A 13 -15.97 -13.80 40.61
CA LEU A 13 -15.43 -13.61 39.26
C LEU A 13 -14.78 -12.21 39.17
N LEU A 14 -13.47 -12.16 39.38
CA LEU A 14 -12.63 -10.99 39.06
C LEU A 14 -12.66 -10.81 37.53
N CYS A 15 -13.54 -9.92 37.03
CA CYS A 15 -13.42 -9.37 35.68
C CYS A 15 -12.11 -8.55 35.63
N ALA A 16 -11.02 -9.18 35.21
CA ALA A 16 -9.82 -8.51 34.80
C ALA A 16 -10.14 -7.73 33.51
N CYS A 17 -10.63 -6.51 33.63
CA CYS A 17 -10.60 -5.55 32.52
C CYS A 17 -9.13 -5.35 32.18
N GLY A 18 -8.67 -5.99 31.07
CA GLY A 18 -7.34 -5.79 30.54
C GLY A 18 -7.12 -4.32 30.24
N ASN A 19 -6.37 -3.65 31.12
CA ASN A 19 -6.02 -2.25 30.98
C ASN A 19 -4.90 -2.15 29.92
N THR A 20 -5.29 -2.26 28.65
CA THR A 20 -4.35 -1.98 27.55
C THR A 20 -4.02 -0.48 27.60
N PRO A 21 -2.74 -0.09 27.75
CA PRO A 21 -2.38 1.33 27.74
C PRO A 21 -2.95 2.01 26.49
N PRO A 22 -3.43 3.26 26.60
CA PRO A 22 -3.92 4.00 25.45
C PRO A 22 -2.82 4.15 24.41
N VAL A 23 -3.20 4.08 23.13
CA VAL A 23 -2.26 4.30 22.02
C VAL A 23 -1.72 5.72 22.14
N PRO A 24 -0.39 5.94 22.10
CA PRO A 24 0.20 7.27 22.18
C PRO A 24 -0.30 8.21 21.07
N ASP A 25 -0.51 9.47 21.37
CA ASP A 25 -1.03 10.47 20.43
C ASP A 25 -0.20 10.59 19.16
N TRP A 26 1.13 10.55 19.25
CA TRP A 26 2.02 10.60 18.10
C TRP A 26 1.74 9.46 17.11
N GLN A 27 1.39 8.26 17.61
CA GLN A 27 1.12 7.10 16.76
C GLN A 27 -0.21 7.26 16.01
N MET A 28 -1.25 7.76 16.68
CA MET A 28 -2.53 8.06 16.05
C MET A 28 -2.40 9.19 15.03
N ASN A 29 -1.66 10.25 15.40
CA ASN A 29 -1.41 11.40 14.54
C ASN A 29 -0.61 11.01 13.29
N ALA A 30 0.48 10.24 13.46
CA ALA A 30 1.31 9.76 12.34
C ALA A 30 0.50 8.88 11.38
N LYS A 31 -0.29 7.93 11.92
CA LYS A 31 -1.15 7.07 11.12
C LYS A 31 -2.15 7.88 10.31
N GLY A 32 -2.94 8.75 10.98
CA GLY A 32 -3.96 9.55 10.29
C GLY A 32 -3.37 10.52 9.28
N ALA A 33 -2.21 11.13 9.55
CA ALA A 33 -1.51 11.99 8.60
C ALA A 33 -1.02 11.18 7.39
N MET A 34 -0.49 9.95 7.60
CA MET A 34 -0.04 9.11 6.49
C MET A 34 -1.19 8.66 5.59
N GLU A 35 -2.33 8.28 6.18
CA GLU A 35 -3.54 7.93 5.43
C GLU A 35 -4.02 9.10 4.55
N ARG A 36 -4.08 10.32 5.12
CA ARG A 36 -4.44 11.52 4.35
C ARG A 36 -3.43 11.88 3.27
N ALA A 37 -2.13 11.66 3.53
CA ALA A 37 -1.09 11.86 2.52
C ALA A 37 -1.26 10.89 1.34
N GLN A 38 -1.54 9.62 1.62
CA GLN A 38 -1.78 8.61 0.59
C GLN A 38 -3.01 8.95 -0.25
N ASP A 39 -4.14 9.26 0.38
CA ASP A 39 -5.37 9.62 -0.31
C ASP A 39 -5.20 10.89 -1.16
N ALA A 40 -4.53 11.91 -0.62
CA ALA A 40 -4.24 13.13 -1.34
C ALA A 40 -3.36 12.88 -2.58
N TYR A 41 -2.32 12.05 -2.44
CA TYR A 41 -1.47 11.69 -3.57
C TYR A 41 -2.24 10.94 -4.66
N LEU A 42 -2.98 9.90 -4.27
CA LEU A 42 -3.73 9.05 -5.20
C LEU A 42 -4.85 9.83 -5.91
N SER A 43 -5.46 10.80 -5.21
CA SER A 43 -6.45 11.72 -5.78
C SER A 43 -5.85 12.85 -6.63
N GLY A 44 -4.50 13.02 -6.63
CA GLY A 44 -3.80 14.02 -7.43
C GLY A 44 -3.50 15.34 -6.70
N ASN A 45 -3.73 15.43 -5.38
CA ASN A 45 -3.47 16.65 -4.59
C ASN A 45 -2.07 16.61 -3.97
N THR A 46 -1.06 16.98 -4.75
CA THR A 46 0.34 16.94 -4.35
C THR A 46 0.66 17.88 -3.18
N ARG A 47 -0.03 19.04 -3.07
CA ARG A 47 0.22 20.00 -1.98
C ARG A 47 -0.24 19.44 -0.64
N VAL A 48 -1.42 18.84 -0.58
CA VAL A 48 -1.93 18.20 0.65
C VAL A 48 -1.10 16.99 1.00
N GLU A 49 -0.74 16.16 0.01
CA GLU A 49 0.17 15.03 0.23
C GLU A 49 1.47 15.44 0.90
N ALA A 50 2.13 16.49 0.40
CA ALA A 50 3.40 16.95 0.96
C ALA A 50 3.26 17.44 2.41
N ALA A 51 2.19 18.18 2.72
CA ALA A 51 1.94 18.70 4.07
C ALA A 51 1.62 17.56 5.07
N GLU A 52 0.75 16.63 4.70
CA GLU A 52 0.36 15.52 5.57
C GLU A 52 1.52 14.51 5.74
N PHE A 53 2.30 14.26 4.68
CA PHE A 53 3.50 13.44 4.79
C PHE A 53 4.54 14.06 5.73
N ALA A 54 4.78 15.38 5.63
CA ALA A 54 5.69 16.08 6.54
C ALA A 54 5.22 15.97 8.00
N LYS A 55 3.90 16.05 8.24
CA LYS A 55 3.32 15.86 9.57
C LYS A 55 3.55 14.43 10.09
N ALA A 56 3.22 13.40 9.28
CA ALA A 56 3.43 12.01 9.67
C ALA A 56 4.91 11.74 10.01
N ARG A 57 5.82 12.26 9.18
CA ARG A 57 7.26 12.15 9.38
C ARG A 57 7.73 12.84 10.67
N SER A 58 7.22 14.03 10.97
CA SER A 58 7.53 14.78 12.19
C SER A 58 7.10 14.01 13.44
N GLU A 59 5.88 13.48 13.47
CA GLU A 59 5.35 12.71 14.60
C GLU A 59 6.23 11.48 14.90
N VAL A 60 6.65 10.74 13.89
CA VAL A 60 7.53 9.57 14.07
C VAL A 60 8.94 9.98 14.43
N SER A 61 9.48 11.05 13.83
CA SER A 61 10.84 11.54 14.11
C SER A 61 11.04 11.93 15.58
N SER A 62 10.00 12.44 16.24
CA SER A 62 10.03 12.81 17.67
C SER A 62 10.33 11.63 18.59
N THR A 63 10.14 10.39 18.10
CA THR A 63 10.39 9.16 18.85
C THR A 63 11.83 8.64 18.75
N GLY A 64 12.62 9.15 17.79
CA GLY A 64 13.95 8.62 17.45
C GLY A 64 13.93 7.20 16.82
N ARG A 65 12.73 6.66 16.46
CA ARG A 65 12.55 5.33 15.91
C ARG A 65 12.82 5.31 14.40
N THR A 66 14.06 4.96 14.01
CA THR A 66 14.48 4.86 12.61
C THR A 66 13.71 3.79 11.83
N ASP A 67 13.33 2.69 12.48
CA ASP A 67 12.51 1.62 11.89
C ASP A 67 11.12 2.11 11.50
N LEU A 68 10.46 2.91 12.33
CA LEU A 68 9.16 3.49 12.02
C LEU A 68 9.27 4.58 10.95
N LEU A 69 10.34 5.37 10.98
CA LEU A 69 10.58 6.38 9.95
C LEU A 69 10.80 5.72 8.58
N ALA A 70 11.56 4.61 8.54
CA ALA A 70 11.73 3.82 7.32
C ALA A 70 10.39 3.33 6.74
N ARG A 71 9.45 2.90 7.60
CA ARG A 71 8.08 2.51 7.19
C ARG A 71 7.30 3.66 6.57
N ILE A 72 7.36 4.85 7.15
CA ILE A 72 6.70 6.05 6.62
C ILE A 72 7.23 6.39 5.21
N GLU A 73 8.55 6.36 5.04
CA GLU A 73 9.18 6.61 3.73
C GLU A 73 8.79 5.55 2.69
N LEU A 74 8.79 4.27 3.07
CA LEU A 74 8.39 3.18 2.19
C LEU A 74 6.89 3.21 1.85
N ALA A 75 6.03 3.61 2.79
CA ALA A 75 4.61 3.79 2.51
C ALA A 75 4.37 4.90 1.48
N ARG A 76 5.16 5.99 1.52
CA ARG A 76 5.15 7.02 0.49
C ARG A 76 5.61 6.48 -0.87
N CYS A 77 6.72 5.73 -0.92
CA CYS A 77 7.20 5.10 -2.14
C CYS A 77 6.17 4.13 -2.74
N ALA A 78 5.46 3.39 -1.90
CA ALA A 78 4.42 2.46 -2.35
C ALA A 78 3.31 3.17 -3.13
N THR A 79 2.88 4.37 -2.72
CA THR A 79 1.88 5.15 -3.48
C THR A 79 2.40 5.60 -4.85
N ARG A 80 3.73 5.85 -4.97
CA ARG A 80 4.39 6.16 -6.25
C ARG A 80 4.34 4.95 -7.17
N VAL A 81 4.75 3.78 -6.69
CA VAL A 81 4.69 2.51 -7.45
C VAL A 81 3.27 2.18 -7.88
N ALA A 82 2.27 2.36 -7.02
CA ALA A 82 0.86 2.16 -7.34
C ALA A 82 0.39 3.04 -8.52
N SER A 83 1.02 4.19 -8.69
CA SER A 83 0.75 5.17 -9.76
C SER A 83 1.79 5.14 -10.90
N LEU A 84 2.56 4.05 -10.99
CA LEU A 84 3.58 3.81 -12.02
C LEU A 84 4.71 4.86 -12.06
N VAL A 85 5.00 5.49 -10.94
CA VAL A 85 6.16 6.36 -10.77
C VAL A 85 7.26 5.53 -10.11
N PHE A 86 8.23 5.12 -10.93
CA PHE A 86 9.35 4.25 -10.55
C PHE A 86 10.60 5.12 -10.33
N GLU A 87 10.70 5.68 -9.15
CA GLU A 87 11.81 6.52 -8.71
C GLU A 87 12.50 5.91 -7.49
N ASP A 88 13.72 6.33 -7.22
CA ASP A 88 14.43 5.91 -6.02
C ASP A 88 13.73 6.44 -4.75
N CYS A 89 13.57 5.56 -3.76
CA CYS A 89 13.05 5.92 -2.44
C CYS A 89 14.10 6.68 -1.63
N THR A 90 14.44 7.90 -2.01
CA THR A 90 15.55 8.68 -1.42
C THR A 90 15.41 8.86 0.09
N GLY A 91 14.18 9.07 0.59
CA GLY A 91 13.92 9.17 2.03
C GLY A 91 14.24 7.87 2.78
N PHE A 92 13.93 6.71 2.20
CA PHE A 92 14.32 5.42 2.76
C PHE A 92 15.83 5.16 2.62
N SER A 93 16.44 5.54 1.50
CA SER A 93 17.86 5.30 1.25
C SER A 93 18.75 5.89 2.36
N ALA A 94 18.38 7.05 2.91
CA ALA A 94 19.07 7.67 4.04
C ALA A 94 18.96 6.87 5.36
N LEU A 95 18.00 5.95 5.45
CA LEU A 95 17.70 5.14 6.64
C LEU A 95 18.08 3.66 6.45
N ALA A 96 18.48 3.28 5.25
CA ALA A 96 18.61 1.88 4.83
C ALA A 96 19.61 1.07 5.68
N GLN A 97 20.67 1.74 6.17
CA GLN A 97 21.70 1.09 7.00
C GLN A 97 21.11 0.59 8.34
N ASP A 98 20.22 1.40 8.95
CA ASP A 98 19.63 1.11 10.26
C ASP A 98 18.23 0.47 10.14
N ALA A 99 17.73 0.30 8.93
CA ALA A 99 16.42 -0.27 8.69
C ALA A 99 16.42 -1.79 8.97
N PRO A 100 15.37 -2.35 9.61
CA PRO A 100 15.21 -3.78 9.79
C PRO A 100 15.13 -4.56 8.45
N ALA A 101 15.37 -5.87 8.51
CA ALA A 101 15.35 -6.72 7.31
C ALA A 101 14.03 -6.68 6.53
N PRO A 102 12.83 -6.67 7.17
CA PRO A 102 11.56 -6.54 6.44
C PRO A 102 11.43 -5.24 5.64
N GLU A 103 11.88 -4.12 6.19
CA GLU A 103 11.85 -2.81 5.52
C GLU A 103 12.82 -2.78 4.33
N ARG A 104 14.01 -3.37 4.45
CA ARG A 104 14.95 -3.52 3.33
C ARG A 104 14.40 -4.43 2.23
N ALA A 105 13.76 -5.55 2.60
CA ALA A 105 13.11 -6.45 1.65
C ALA A 105 11.96 -5.74 0.92
N TYR A 106 11.16 -4.95 1.64
CA TYR A 106 10.06 -4.19 1.03
C TYR A 106 10.57 -3.09 0.11
N ALA A 107 11.66 -2.40 0.45
CA ALA A 107 12.32 -1.45 -0.46
C ALA A 107 12.81 -2.13 -1.74
N ALA A 108 13.43 -3.30 -1.64
CA ALA A 108 13.84 -4.10 -2.80
C ALA A 108 12.62 -4.52 -3.65
N TYR A 109 11.52 -4.91 -3.01
CA TYR A 109 10.26 -5.25 -3.68
C TYR A 109 9.68 -4.07 -4.47
N LEU A 110 9.57 -2.89 -3.86
CA LEU A 110 9.07 -1.68 -4.52
C LEU A 110 9.95 -1.26 -5.70
N ALA A 111 11.24 -1.55 -5.64
CA ALA A 111 12.19 -1.31 -6.72
C ALA A 111 12.23 -2.42 -7.79
N GLY A 112 11.36 -3.44 -7.71
CA GLY A 112 11.35 -4.58 -8.63
C GLY A 112 12.59 -5.49 -8.54
N ARG A 113 13.32 -5.47 -7.42
CA ARG A 113 14.57 -6.22 -7.20
C ARG A 113 14.46 -7.29 -6.10
N ALA A 114 13.25 -7.55 -5.56
CA ALA A 114 13.07 -8.57 -4.55
C ALA A 114 13.46 -9.97 -5.08
N GLN A 115 14.17 -10.71 -4.26
CA GLN A 115 14.53 -12.10 -4.54
C GLN A 115 13.47 -13.03 -3.95
N PRO A 116 13.33 -14.29 -4.43
CA PRO A 116 12.38 -15.25 -3.86
C PRO A 116 12.56 -15.46 -2.35
N LEU A 117 13.78 -15.38 -1.84
CA LEU A 117 14.09 -15.47 -0.41
C LEU A 117 13.52 -14.31 0.41
N ASP A 118 13.30 -13.16 -0.20
CA ASP A 118 12.73 -11.99 0.47
C ASP A 118 11.23 -12.16 0.76
N ALA A 119 10.55 -13.08 0.08
CA ALA A 119 9.10 -13.24 0.17
C ALA A 119 8.61 -13.41 1.62
N ALA A 120 9.35 -14.16 2.46
CA ALA A 120 8.98 -14.36 3.86
C ALA A 120 9.02 -13.06 4.69
N LEU A 121 9.86 -12.11 4.30
CA LEU A 121 10.03 -10.80 4.97
C LEU A 121 9.00 -9.78 4.51
N LEU A 122 8.35 -9.98 3.35
CA LEU A 122 7.35 -9.06 2.84
C LEU A 122 6.03 -9.12 3.62
N PRO A 123 5.25 -8.02 3.64
CA PRO A 123 3.86 -8.07 4.05
C PRO A 123 3.11 -9.18 3.31
N GLN A 124 2.23 -9.88 4.01
CA GLN A 124 1.56 -11.09 3.51
C GLN A 124 0.94 -10.91 2.11
N GLN A 125 0.31 -9.76 1.86
CA GLN A 125 -0.35 -9.43 0.59
C GLN A 125 0.60 -9.29 -0.60
N HIS A 126 1.92 -9.15 -0.37
CA HIS A 126 2.92 -8.99 -1.42
C HIS A 126 3.77 -10.23 -1.67
N ARG A 127 3.70 -11.23 -0.79
CA ARG A 127 4.56 -12.44 -0.85
C ARG A 127 4.44 -13.20 -2.17
N ALA A 128 3.23 -13.33 -2.70
CA ALA A 128 2.97 -14.04 -3.95
C ALA A 128 3.57 -13.34 -5.20
N PHE A 129 4.02 -12.09 -5.07
CA PHE A 129 4.55 -11.30 -6.18
C PHE A 129 6.06 -11.12 -6.13
N ALA A 130 6.72 -11.60 -5.06
CA ALA A 130 8.18 -11.65 -4.97
C ALA A 130 8.73 -12.77 -5.85
N GLY A 131 9.77 -12.45 -6.61
CA GLY A 131 10.40 -13.44 -7.50
C GLY A 131 9.83 -13.47 -8.90
N VAL A 132 10.31 -14.44 -9.69
CA VAL A 132 10.06 -14.49 -11.15
C VAL A 132 9.00 -15.52 -11.57
N ASP A 133 8.57 -16.42 -10.68
CA ASP A 133 7.68 -17.53 -10.99
C ASP A 133 6.22 -17.28 -10.57
N GLY A 134 5.27 -17.75 -11.38
CA GLY A 134 3.85 -17.76 -11.08
C GLY A 134 2.97 -16.95 -12.01
N GLN A 135 1.66 -17.25 -11.98
CA GLN A 135 0.62 -16.50 -12.71
C GLN A 135 0.12 -15.35 -11.81
N PRO A 136 0.47 -14.10 -12.12
CA PRO A 136 0.25 -12.99 -11.18
C PRO A 136 -1.22 -12.56 -11.06
N ALA A 137 -1.99 -12.65 -12.14
CA ALA A 137 -3.32 -12.05 -12.20
C ALA A 137 -4.36 -12.66 -11.24
N PRO A 138 -4.49 -13.98 -11.07
CA PRO A 138 -5.42 -14.53 -10.09
C PRO A 138 -5.05 -14.14 -8.64
N ALA A 139 -3.75 -14.16 -8.32
CA ALA A 139 -3.25 -13.74 -7.00
C ALA A 139 -3.53 -12.25 -6.75
N LEU A 140 -3.43 -11.40 -7.78
CA LEU A 140 -3.69 -9.97 -7.67
C LEU A 140 -5.14 -9.67 -7.25
N LYS A 141 -6.11 -10.38 -7.81
CA LYS A 141 -7.54 -10.23 -7.44
C LYS A 141 -7.82 -10.62 -5.99
N SER A 142 -7.02 -11.52 -5.40
CA SER A 142 -7.18 -11.94 -4.00
C SER A 142 -6.63 -10.95 -2.97
N VAL A 143 -5.85 -9.95 -3.40
CA VAL A 143 -5.37 -8.88 -2.50
C VAL A 143 -6.53 -7.98 -2.12
N ALA A 144 -6.95 -8.03 -0.85
CA ALA A 144 -8.13 -7.31 -0.37
C ALA A 144 -7.92 -5.79 -0.34
N ASP A 145 -6.75 -5.34 0.13
CA ASP A 145 -6.42 -3.92 0.22
C ASP A 145 -6.19 -3.30 -1.18
N PRO A 146 -6.94 -2.26 -1.58
CA PRO A 146 -6.84 -1.67 -2.91
C PRO A 146 -5.46 -1.06 -3.22
N LEU A 147 -4.83 -0.41 -2.23
CA LEU A 147 -3.51 0.18 -2.43
C LEU A 147 -2.44 -0.91 -2.59
N ALA A 148 -2.46 -1.94 -1.74
CA ALA A 148 -1.55 -3.06 -1.88
C ALA A 148 -1.71 -3.79 -3.21
N ARG A 149 -2.95 -3.90 -3.73
CA ARG A 149 -3.23 -4.46 -5.06
C ARG A 149 -2.58 -3.63 -6.16
N LEU A 150 -2.72 -2.30 -6.13
CA LEU A 150 -2.08 -1.41 -7.09
C LEU A 150 -0.55 -1.41 -6.99
N VAL A 151 0.01 -1.49 -5.77
CA VAL A 151 1.45 -1.65 -5.56
C VAL A 151 1.95 -2.94 -6.20
N ALA A 152 1.27 -4.07 -5.96
CA ALA A 152 1.63 -5.35 -6.57
C ALA A 152 1.55 -5.30 -8.10
N ALA A 153 0.48 -4.70 -8.65
CA ALA A 153 0.34 -4.48 -10.10
C ALA A 153 1.51 -3.62 -10.65
N GLY A 154 1.89 -2.55 -9.94
CA GLY A 154 3.01 -1.68 -10.32
C GLY A 154 4.34 -2.43 -10.36
N VAL A 155 4.62 -3.26 -9.35
CA VAL A 155 5.82 -4.12 -9.34
C VAL A 155 5.79 -5.12 -10.49
N LEU A 156 4.63 -5.74 -10.78
CA LEU A 156 4.49 -6.63 -11.93
C LEU A 156 4.77 -5.92 -13.26
N LEU A 157 4.31 -4.68 -13.41
CA LEU A 157 4.59 -3.89 -14.62
C LEU A 157 6.09 -3.54 -14.73
N GLN A 158 6.69 -3.06 -13.64
CA GLN A 158 8.10 -2.71 -13.58
C GLN A 158 9.01 -3.90 -13.92
N THR A 159 8.63 -5.09 -13.49
CA THR A 159 9.35 -6.34 -13.75
C THR A 159 8.93 -7.05 -15.04
N ARG A 160 8.12 -6.41 -15.91
CA ARG A 160 7.62 -6.93 -17.19
C ARG A 160 6.77 -8.21 -17.07
N ARG A 161 6.11 -8.40 -15.92
CA ARG A 161 5.26 -9.55 -15.61
C ARG A 161 3.77 -9.23 -15.67
N ALA A 162 3.40 -7.96 -15.90
CA ALA A 162 2.01 -7.55 -16.02
C ALA A 162 1.40 -8.05 -17.34
N ASP A 163 0.39 -8.88 -17.25
CA ASP A 163 -0.47 -9.31 -18.36
C ASP A 163 -1.65 -8.33 -18.59
N PRO A 164 -2.50 -8.53 -19.62
CA PRO A 164 -3.68 -7.68 -19.82
C PRO A 164 -4.61 -7.65 -18.60
N LEU A 165 -4.84 -8.80 -17.95
CA LEU A 165 -5.72 -8.89 -16.78
C LEU A 165 -5.17 -8.15 -15.56
N THR A 166 -3.84 -8.06 -15.42
CA THR A 166 -3.18 -7.21 -14.41
C THR A 166 -3.53 -5.74 -14.63
N VAL A 167 -3.46 -5.26 -15.89
CA VAL A 167 -3.78 -3.87 -16.24
C VAL A 167 -5.25 -3.57 -15.99
N ASP A 168 -6.15 -4.45 -16.42
CA ASP A 168 -7.60 -4.28 -16.22
C ASP A 168 -7.94 -4.27 -14.72
N THR A 169 -7.36 -5.19 -13.93
CA THR A 169 -7.56 -5.24 -12.47
C THR A 169 -7.08 -3.95 -11.79
N ALA A 170 -5.96 -3.38 -12.23
CA ALA A 170 -5.45 -2.13 -11.68
C ALA A 170 -6.35 -0.93 -12.04
N ILE A 171 -6.82 -0.85 -13.29
CA ILE A 171 -7.77 0.16 -13.74
C ILE A 171 -9.06 0.10 -12.92
N ASP A 172 -9.64 -1.09 -12.79
CA ASP A 172 -10.88 -1.30 -12.04
C ASP A 172 -10.71 -0.93 -10.57
N THR A 173 -9.57 -1.32 -9.98
CA THR A 173 -9.25 -0.96 -8.58
C THR A 173 -9.16 0.55 -8.41
N ALA A 174 -8.38 1.25 -9.24
CA ALA A 174 -8.22 2.70 -9.13
C ALA A 174 -9.53 3.43 -9.40
N SER A 175 -10.33 2.96 -10.37
CA SER A 175 -11.64 3.51 -10.71
C SER A 175 -12.64 3.36 -9.56
N ALA A 176 -12.71 2.18 -8.94
CA ALA A 176 -13.61 1.91 -7.81
C ALA A 176 -13.29 2.77 -6.58
N GLN A 177 -12.03 3.15 -6.39
CA GLN A 177 -11.58 4.02 -5.28
C GLN A 177 -11.69 5.51 -5.63
N GLY A 178 -11.96 5.90 -6.88
CA GLY A 178 -11.88 7.28 -7.33
C GLY A 178 -10.46 7.85 -7.33
N TRP A 179 -9.45 7.03 -7.33
CA TRP A 179 -8.04 7.43 -7.31
C TRP A 179 -7.56 7.82 -8.71
N ARG A 180 -7.68 9.11 -8.99
CA ARG A 180 -7.41 9.68 -10.31
C ARG A 180 -5.98 9.43 -10.81
N ARG A 181 -4.96 9.60 -9.94
CA ARG A 181 -3.56 9.48 -10.36
C ARG A 181 -3.21 8.08 -10.88
N PRO A 182 -3.41 6.99 -10.12
CA PRO A 182 -3.18 5.65 -10.66
C PRO A 182 -4.12 5.32 -11.80
N LEU A 183 -5.40 5.76 -11.78
CA LEU A 183 -6.32 5.51 -12.89
C LEU A 183 -5.77 6.03 -14.21
N LEU A 184 -5.30 7.27 -14.26
CA LEU A 184 -4.72 7.86 -15.47
C LEU A 184 -3.46 7.15 -15.91
N ALA A 185 -2.58 6.77 -14.96
CA ALA A 185 -1.35 6.03 -15.27
C ALA A 185 -1.66 4.67 -15.91
N TRP A 186 -2.57 3.89 -15.34
CA TRP A 186 -2.94 2.58 -15.84
C TRP A 186 -3.73 2.63 -17.15
N LEU A 187 -4.62 3.62 -17.34
CA LEU A 187 -5.27 3.87 -18.64
C LEU A 187 -4.24 4.21 -19.72
N GLY A 188 -3.18 4.94 -19.36
CA GLY A 188 -2.06 5.21 -20.28
C GLY A 188 -1.37 3.94 -20.75
N VAL A 189 -1.11 2.98 -19.86
CA VAL A 189 -0.56 1.66 -20.22
C VAL A 189 -1.51 0.90 -21.15
N GLN A 190 -2.83 0.90 -20.85
CA GLN A 190 -3.83 0.23 -21.69
C GLN A 190 -3.91 0.86 -23.08
N ALA A 191 -3.91 2.19 -23.18
CA ALA A 191 -3.92 2.92 -24.46
C ALA A 191 -2.67 2.59 -25.30
N GLN A 192 -1.49 2.59 -24.66
CA GLN A 192 -0.24 2.24 -25.34
C GLN A 192 -0.26 0.81 -25.89
N ARG A 193 -0.81 -0.15 -25.13
CA ARG A 193 -0.97 -1.54 -25.60
C ARG A 193 -1.91 -1.66 -26.80
N ALA A 194 -3.03 -0.92 -26.77
CA ALA A 194 -3.98 -0.89 -27.88
C ALA A 194 -3.31 -0.32 -29.17
N GLU A 195 -2.53 0.75 -29.02
CA GLU A 195 -1.76 1.34 -30.13
C GLU A 195 -0.73 0.34 -30.70
N GLN A 196 0.01 -0.34 -29.83
CA GLN A 196 0.99 -1.37 -30.26
C GLN A 196 0.32 -2.56 -30.96
N ALA A 197 -0.93 -2.87 -30.61
CA ALA A 197 -1.74 -3.90 -31.28
C ALA A 197 -2.42 -3.40 -32.58
N GLY A 198 -2.28 -2.10 -32.92
CA GLY A 198 -2.96 -1.50 -34.09
C GLY A 198 -4.44 -1.22 -33.88
N ASP A 199 -4.98 -1.35 -32.65
CA ASP A 199 -6.38 -1.06 -32.32
C ASP A 199 -6.56 0.44 -32.03
N VAL A 200 -6.61 1.21 -33.12
CA VAL A 200 -6.78 2.67 -33.09
C VAL A 200 -8.11 3.08 -32.44
N ALA A 201 -9.17 2.29 -32.67
CA ALA A 201 -10.51 2.61 -32.14
C ALA A 201 -10.53 2.47 -30.61
N GLU A 202 -9.97 1.40 -30.09
CA GLU A 202 -9.84 1.18 -28.64
C GLU A 202 -8.92 2.21 -27.99
N ALA A 203 -7.75 2.46 -28.58
CA ALA A 203 -6.86 3.50 -28.08
C ALA A 203 -7.55 4.87 -27.98
N ALA A 204 -8.31 5.26 -28.98
CA ALA A 204 -9.11 6.50 -28.97
C ALA A 204 -10.19 6.49 -27.88
N ARG A 205 -10.87 5.35 -27.66
CA ARG A 205 -11.85 5.17 -26.58
C ARG A 205 -11.24 5.37 -25.21
N ILE A 206 -10.08 4.74 -24.96
CA ILE A 206 -9.36 4.85 -23.70
C ILE A 206 -8.91 6.30 -23.46
N ARG A 207 -8.38 6.98 -24.47
CA ARG A 207 -7.96 8.37 -24.37
C ARG A 207 -9.11 9.31 -24.00
N ARG A 208 -10.32 9.11 -24.57
CA ARG A 208 -11.50 9.88 -24.14
C ARG A 208 -11.84 9.64 -22.67
N ARG A 209 -11.69 8.40 -22.17
CA ARG A 209 -11.87 8.09 -20.76
C ARG A 209 -10.82 8.79 -19.87
N MET A 210 -9.57 8.89 -20.35
CA MET A 210 -8.52 9.64 -19.64
C MET A 210 -8.85 11.13 -19.54
N VAL A 211 -9.38 11.75 -20.59
CA VAL A 211 -9.82 13.16 -20.56
C VAL A 211 -10.89 13.35 -19.47
N LEU A 212 -11.93 12.52 -19.45
CA LEU A 212 -12.98 12.59 -18.42
C LEU A 212 -12.41 12.44 -16.99
N ALA A 213 -11.46 11.51 -16.78
CA ALA A 213 -10.83 11.33 -15.48
C ALA A 213 -9.88 12.47 -15.12
N GLY A 214 -9.26 13.12 -16.11
CA GLY A 214 -8.34 14.25 -15.93
C GLY A 214 -9.03 15.56 -15.60
N ASP A 215 -10.23 15.81 -16.14
CA ASP A 215 -11.00 17.05 -15.98
C ASP A 215 -11.69 17.18 -14.61
N GLY A 216 -11.73 16.14 -13.83
CA GLY A 216 -12.25 16.15 -12.47
C GLY A 216 -11.37 17.03 -11.56
N LYS A 217 -11.77 18.31 -11.39
CA LYS A 217 -11.15 19.28 -10.46
C LYS A 217 -11.65 19.09 -9.04
#